data_339e6067dad4a64751000692b7b800b1
#
_entry.id   339e6067dad4a64751000692b7b800b1
#
_cell.length_a   1.000
_cell.length_b   1.000
_cell.length_c   1.000
_cell.angle_alpha   90.00
_cell.angle_beta   90.00
_cell.angle_gamma   90.00
#
_symmetry.space_group_name_H-M   'P 1'
#
loop_
_entity.id
_entity.type
_entity.pdbx_description
1 polymer ?
#
loop_
_entity_poly.entity_id
_entity_poly.type
_entity_poly.pdbx_seq_one_letter_code
_entity_poly.pdbx_strand_id
1 'polypeptide(L)'
;MINKSGRERRIGESGACDAINVWEIHVLRVVPGSDTLAVVNLDRKKVAPMEKSKALDAAVAQIERAFGKGSIMRMGARAEGQNVDVVPTGSVGLDLALGIGGLPRGRIIELYGPESSGKTTLALHVIAEAQKRGGACAFIDAEHALDPTYARKLGVDLDNLLISQPDAGEQALEITDTLVRSGAIDVLVIDSVAALVPRAELEGEMGDSHMGLHARLMSQALRKITGSVSKSKCILIFLNQIRMKIGVMFGNPETTTGGNALKFYASIRMEIRRTGQIKERDEVVGNQTRVKVVKNKMAPPFRQVEFDIMYGEGVSRTGELLDLGIKAGVVEKSGSWFSYSSQRVGQGRENAKQFLKDHPDIADAIEAKVREQSGIVANALMVAPTEEDEAEAAE
;
A
#
# COMPACT_ATOMS: atom_id res chain seq x y z
N MET A 1 -48.22 -15.76 37.91
CA MET A 1 -49.65 -16.11 37.76
C MET A 1 -50.07 -15.72 36.34
N ILE A 2 -50.56 -16.71 35.65
CA ILE A 2 -50.97 -16.67 34.24
C ILE A 2 -52.32 -15.97 34.13
N ASN A 3 -52.56 -15.10 33.15
CA ASN A 3 -53.87 -15.01 32.54
C ASN A 3 -53.81 -14.77 31.02
N LYS A 4 -54.46 -15.70 30.34
CA LYS A 4 -54.70 -15.76 28.88
C LYS A 4 -55.87 -14.86 28.51
N SER A 5 -55.75 -14.14 27.39
CA SER A 5 -56.88 -14.03 26.45
C SER A 5 -56.34 -13.58 25.09
N GLY A 6 -56.45 -14.47 24.11
CA GLY A 6 -56.10 -14.24 22.72
C GLY A 6 -57.18 -13.44 21.99
N ARG A 7 -56.77 -12.70 21.00
CA ARG A 7 -57.53 -12.36 19.78
C ARG A 7 -56.58 -12.13 18.64
N GLU A 8 -56.68 -13.03 17.68
CA GLU A 8 -56.17 -12.85 16.32
C GLU A 8 -56.81 -11.64 15.65
N ARG A 9 -56.03 -10.83 14.98
CA ARG A 9 -56.50 -9.99 13.88
C ARG A 9 -55.57 -10.12 12.69
N ARG A 10 -56.21 -10.40 11.57
CA ARG A 10 -55.70 -10.62 10.25
C ARG A 10 -54.88 -9.43 9.71
N ILE A 11 -53.83 -9.77 9.05
CA ILE A 11 -52.99 -8.89 8.23
C ILE A 11 -53.77 -8.47 6.98
N GLY A 12 -53.90 -7.15 6.79
CA GLY A 12 -54.34 -6.56 5.52
C GLY A 12 -53.17 -5.86 4.88
N GLU A 13 -52.89 -6.24 3.67
CA GLU A 13 -51.85 -5.64 2.78
C GLU A 13 -52.21 -4.21 2.45
N SER A 14 -51.25 -3.28 2.60
CA SER A 14 -50.91 -2.23 1.61
C SER A 14 -49.89 -1.24 2.17
N GLY A 15 -48.78 -1.10 1.51
CA GLY A 15 -48.11 0.13 1.14
C GLY A 15 -47.33 0.93 2.19
N ALA A 16 -46.09 1.20 1.87
CA ALA A 16 -45.20 2.21 2.39
C ALA A 16 -44.38 1.85 3.66
N CYS A 17 -43.13 1.48 3.43
CA CYS A 17 -42.05 1.49 4.43
C CYS A 17 -41.76 2.94 4.83
N ASP A 18 -42.36 3.41 5.92
CA ASP A 18 -41.87 4.58 6.63
C ASP A 18 -40.79 4.13 7.62
N ALA A 19 -39.59 4.72 7.44
CA ALA A 19 -38.43 4.49 8.30
C ALA A 19 -38.76 4.89 9.75
N ILE A 20 -38.72 3.91 10.66
CA ILE A 20 -38.88 4.10 12.10
C ILE A 20 -37.66 4.85 12.61
N ASN A 21 -37.83 6.14 12.95
CA ASN A 21 -36.88 6.94 13.72
C ASN A 21 -36.92 6.50 15.18
N VAL A 22 -35.98 5.66 15.60
CA VAL A 22 -35.81 5.24 17.01
C VAL A 22 -34.67 6.04 17.60
N TRP A 23 -34.98 7.18 18.23
CA TRP A 23 -34.22 7.80 19.35
C TRP A 23 -34.98 9.05 19.83
N GLU A 24 -36.02 8.87 20.60
CA GLU A 24 -36.52 9.90 21.50
C GLU A 24 -35.84 9.74 22.85
N ILE A 25 -34.94 10.67 23.19
CA ILE A 25 -34.35 10.75 24.52
C ILE A 25 -35.29 11.56 25.40
N HIS A 26 -36.04 10.91 26.29
CA HIS A 26 -36.79 11.57 27.33
C HIS A 26 -35.89 11.87 28.53
N VAL A 27 -35.69 13.13 28.82
CA VAL A 27 -35.00 13.57 30.06
C VAL A 27 -36.10 13.88 31.12
N LEU A 28 -36.15 13.07 32.15
CA LEU A 28 -37.00 13.32 33.30
C LEU A 28 -36.32 14.32 34.24
N ARG A 29 -36.95 15.48 34.45
CA ARG A 29 -36.50 16.47 35.42
C ARG A 29 -37.45 16.44 36.64
N VAL A 30 -36.88 16.16 37.79
CA VAL A 30 -37.62 16.25 39.08
C VAL A 30 -37.80 17.73 39.45
N VAL A 31 -39.03 18.19 39.61
CA VAL A 31 -39.34 19.54 40.08
C VAL A 31 -39.41 19.50 41.60
N PRO A 32 -38.63 20.25 42.34
CA PRO A 32 -38.69 20.25 43.80
C PRO A 32 -40.05 20.81 44.27
N GLY A 33 -40.83 19.96 44.98
CA GLY A 33 -42.07 20.36 45.64
C GLY A 33 -43.39 19.93 45.00
N SER A 34 -43.36 19.06 43.97
CA SER A 34 -44.61 18.47 43.44
C SER A 34 -44.39 16.98 43.06
N ASP A 35 -45.36 16.14 43.35
CA ASP A 35 -45.39 14.70 42.96
C ASP A 35 -45.73 14.46 41.47
N THR A 36 -45.56 15.47 40.62
CA THR A 36 -45.93 15.38 39.22
C THR A 36 -44.68 15.41 38.33
N LEU A 37 -44.46 14.33 37.58
CA LEU A 37 -43.43 14.24 36.54
C LEU A 37 -43.93 14.98 35.29
N ALA A 38 -43.29 16.10 34.98
CA ALA A 38 -43.54 16.81 33.71
C ALA A 38 -42.57 16.28 32.61
N VAL A 39 -43.14 15.77 31.53
CA VAL A 39 -42.41 15.44 30.32
C VAL A 39 -42.12 16.74 29.57
N VAL A 40 -40.87 17.18 29.60
CA VAL A 40 -40.43 18.33 28.79
C VAL A 40 -40.03 17.78 27.44
N ASN A 41 -40.85 17.95 26.43
CA ASN A 41 -40.47 17.77 25.04
C ASN A 41 -39.47 18.89 24.67
N LEU A 42 -38.20 18.54 24.56
CA LEU A 42 -37.19 19.40 23.99
C LEU A 42 -37.41 19.40 22.48
N ASP A 43 -38.24 20.33 21.97
CA ASP A 43 -38.30 20.64 20.56
C ASP A 43 -36.88 20.93 20.06
N ARG A 44 -36.29 19.97 19.37
CA ARG A 44 -35.11 20.27 18.55
C ARG A 44 -35.56 21.27 17.50
N LYS A 45 -35.35 22.57 17.74
CA LYS A 45 -35.51 23.59 16.71
C LYS A 45 -34.75 23.08 15.49
N LYS A 46 -35.45 22.75 14.41
CA LYS A 46 -34.87 22.49 13.09
C LYS A 46 -34.16 23.77 12.69
N VAL A 47 -32.84 23.85 12.96
CA VAL A 47 -32.02 25.00 12.54
C VAL A 47 -32.11 25.07 11.04
N ALA A 48 -32.52 26.22 10.52
CA ALA A 48 -32.67 26.46 9.08
C ALA A 48 -31.33 26.15 8.36
N PRO A 49 -31.33 25.62 7.14
CA PRO A 49 -30.11 25.25 6.44
C PRO A 49 -29.07 26.35 6.38
N MET A 50 -29.49 27.61 6.28
CA MET A 50 -28.62 28.80 6.25
C MET A 50 -27.98 29.10 7.62
N GLU A 51 -28.66 28.82 8.74
CA GLU A 51 -28.08 28.96 10.09
C GLU A 51 -27.06 27.87 10.37
N LYS A 52 -27.29 26.63 9.87
CA LYS A 52 -26.33 25.54 9.97
C LYS A 52 -25.01 25.84 9.23
N SER A 53 -25.11 26.45 8.03
CA SER A 53 -23.93 26.84 7.25
C SER A 53 -23.09 27.88 8.00
N LYS A 54 -23.71 28.94 8.54
CA LYS A 54 -23.03 29.98 9.32
C LYS A 54 -22.38 29.41 10.59
N ALA A 55 -23.07 28.51 11.29
CA ALA A 55 -22.53 27.84 12.48
C ALA A 55 -21.31 26.96 12.13
N LEU A 56 -21.35 26.27 10.97
CA LEU A 56 -20.24 25.47 10.48
C LEU A 56 -19.04 26.35 10.08
N ASP A 57 -19.28 27.45 9.39
CA ASP A 57 -18.22 28.40 8.99
C ASP A 57 -17.55 29.03 10.22
N ALA A 58 -18.33 29.36 11.28
CA ALA A 58 -17.80 29.85 12.54
C ALA A 58 -16.96 28.79 13.26
N ALA A 59 -17.39 27.51 13.26
CA ALA A 59 -16.63 26.40 13.82
C ALA A 59 -15.31 26.17 13.08
N VAL A 60 -15.33 26.20 11.74
CA VAL A 60 -14.14 26.11 10.90
C VAL A 60 -13.15 27.23 11.23
N ALA A 61 -13.63 28.49 11.30
CA ALA A 61 -12.79 29.61 11.65
C ALA A 61 -12.20 29.51 13.07
N GLN A 62 -12.93 28.95 14.03
CA GLN A 62 -12.43 28.70 15.37
C GLN A 62 -11.35 27.62 15.39
N ILE A 63 -11.52 26.52 14.63
CA ILE A 63 -10.53 25.45 14.50
C ILE A 63 -9.25 26.00 13.85
N GLU A 64 -9.36 26.79 12.78
CA GLU A 64 -8.21 27.39 12.12
C GLU A 64 -7.43 28.38 13.00
N ARG A 65 -8.12 29.12 13.89
CA ARG A 65 -7.47 30.00 14.90
C ARG A 65 -6.74 29.18 15.96
N ALA A 66 -7.32 28.07 16.40
CA ALA A 66 -6.74 27.24 17.47
C ALA A 66 -5.59 26.35 16.99
N PHE A 67 -5.68 25.81 15.78
CA PHE A 67 -4.77 24.75 15.26
C PHE A 67 -3.99 25.17 14.00
N GLY A 68 -4.22 26.38 13.50
CA GLY A 68 -3.57 26.91 12.30
C GLY A 68 -4.39 26.71 11.02
N LYS A 69 -4.11 27.55 10.00
CA LYS A 69 -4.75 27.47 8.69
C LYS A 69 -4.48 26.12 8.03
N GLY A 70 -5.51 25.49 7.48
CA GLY A 70 -5.43 24.20 6.82
C GLY A 70 -5.57 23.00 7.76
N SER A 71 -5.82 23.21 9.07
CA SER A 71 -6.15 22.14 10.02
C SER A 71 -7.48 21.46 9.72
N ILE A 72 -8.37 22.16 9.04
CA ILE A 72 -9.63 21.65 8.50
C ILE A 72 -9.83 22.16 7.07
N MET A 73 -10.37 21.34 6.18
CA MET A 73 -10.63 21.73 4.79
C MET A 73 -11.85 21.01 4.22
N ARG A 74 -12.51 21.63 3.25
CA ARG A 74 -13.58 21.01 2.49
C ARG A 74 -12.97 20.21 1.35
N MET A 75 -13.26 18.91 1.27
CA MET A 75 -12.70 18.01 0.24
C MET A 75 -13.04 18.44 -1.19
N GLY A 76 -14.22 19.02 -1.44
CA GLY A 76 -14.64 19.46 -2.78
C GLY A 76 -13.74 20.54 -3.42
N ALA A 77 -13.10 21.38 -2.60
CA ALA A 77 -12.14 22.36 -3.10
C ALA A 77 -10.79 21.76 -3.55
N ARG A 78 -10.55 20.49 -3.21
CA ARG A 78 -9.30 19.77 -3.50
C ARG A 78 -9.47 18.66 -4.54
N ALA A 79 -10.72 18.31 -4.89
CA ALA A 79 -11.03 17.14 -5.72
C ALA A 79 -10.75 17.34 -7.22
N GLU A 80 -10.61 18.59 -7.68
CA GLU A 80 -10.29 18.86 -9.08
C GLU A 80 -8.75 18.95 -9.26
N GLY A 81 -8.15 17.87 -9.75
CA GLY A 81 -6.81 17.90 -10.34
C GLY A 81 -5.60 17.61 -9.45
N GLN A 82 -5.72 16.97 -8.29
CA GLN A 82 -4.52 16.49 -7.59
C GLN A 82 -4.04 15.17 -8.23
N ASN A 83 -3.17 15.27 -9.23
CA ASN A 83 -2.27 14.18 -9.56
C ASN A 83 -1.51 13.81 -8.29
N VAL A 84 -1.68 12.56 -7.82
CA VAL A 84 -0.91 12.04 -6.70
C VAL A 84 0.55 12.01 -7.13
N ASP A 85 1.40 12.70 -6.38
CA ASP A 85 2.84 12.67 -6.63
C ASP A 85 3.38 11.27 -6.29
N VAL A 86 4.04 10.63 -7.26
CA VAL A 86 4.48 9.23 -7.18
C VAL A 86 5.93 9.04 -7.60
N VAL A 87 6.54 7.98 -7.09
CA VAL A 87 7.83 7.46 -7.56
C VAL A 87 7.56 6.13 -8.27
N PRO A 88 8.02 5.94 -9.53
CA PRO A 88 7.89 4.66 -10.22
C PRO A 88 8.60 3.54 -9.48
N THR A 89 8.12 2.33 -9.69
CA THR A 89 8.67 1.13 -9.05
C THR A 89 9.86 0.53 -9.82
N GLY A 90 10.10 0.97 -11.04
CA GLY A 90 11.03 0.33 -11.97
C GLY A 90 10.38 -0.78 -12.80
N SER A 91 9.14 -1.15 -12.50
CA SER A 91 8.29 -2.06 -13.27
C SER A 91 7.08 -1.31 -13.82
N VAL A 92 6.96 -1.24 -15.14
CA VAL A 92 5.82 -0.55 -15.80
C VAL A 92 4.49 -1.21 -15.46
N GLY A 93 4.46 -2.54 -15.41
CA GLY A 93 3.25 -3.28 -15.06
C GLY A 93 2.83 -3.06 -13.62
N LEU A 94 3.79 -2.99 -12.68
CA LEU A 94 3.48 -2.71 -11.28
C LEU A 94 2.97 -1.27 -11.12
N ASP A 95 3.57 -0.30 -11.82
CA ASP A 95 3.09 1.08 -11.85
C ASP A 95 1.63 1.16 -12.33
N LEU A 96 1.27 0.40 -13.38
CA LEU A 96 -0.09 0.29 -13.90
C LEU A 96 -1.03 -0.46 -12.94
N ALA A 97 -0.53 -1.53 -12.30
CA ALA A 97 -1.30 -2.28 -11.30
C ALA A 97 -1.63 -1.42 -10.06
N LEU A 98 -0.74 -0.53 -9.66
CA LEU A 98 -0.97 0.43 -8.59
C LEU A 98 -2.04 1.48 -8.95
N GLY A 99 -2.34 1.69 -10.23
CA GLY A 99 -3.42 2.55 -10.72
C GLY A 99 -3.16 4.05 -10.65
N ILE A 100 -2.04 4.46 -10.12
CA ILE A 100 -1.61 5.87 -9.99
C ILE A 100 -0.22 6.13 -10.62
N GLY A 101 0.36 5.11 -11.26
CA GLY A 101 1.64 5.22 -11.97
C GLY A 101 2.89 5.09 -11.12
N GLY A 102 2.79 4.56 -9.89
CA GLY A 102 3.93 4.34 -9.00
C GLY A 102 3.54 4.33 -7.52
N LEU A 103 4.52 4.43 -6.64
CA LEU A 103 4.31 4.50 -5.18
C LEU A 103 4.00 5.94 -4.74
N PRO A 104 2.91 6.17 -3.98
CA PRO A 104 2.47 7.50 -3.58
C PRO A 104 3.38 8.11 -2.51
N ARG A 105 3.78 9.37 -2.69
CA ARG A 105 4.55 10.12 -1.69
C ARG A 105 3.73 10.37 -0.42
N GLY A 106 4.42 10.39 0.71
CA GLY A 106 3.81 10.62 2.02
C GLY A 106 3.02 9.42 2.56
N ARG A 107 3.36 8.22 2.11
CA ARG A 107 2.66 6.98 2.49
C ARG A 107 3.62 5.88 2.95
N ILE A 108 3.07 5.02 3.81
CA ILE A 108 3.71 3.78 4.25
C ILE A 108 3.30 2.67 3.29
N ILE A 109 4.29 1.93 2.82
CA ILE A 109 4.16 0.80 1.90
C ILE A 109 4.70 -0.45 2.59
N GLU A 110 4.03 -1.57 2.48
CA GLU A 110 4.56 -2.88 2.87
C GLU A 110 4.76 -3.75 1.63
N LEU A 111 5.96 -4.27 1.46
CA LEU A 111 6.31 -5.28 0.47
C LEU A 111 6.71 -6.55 1.20
N TYR A 112 5.93 -7.62 1.08
CA TYR A 112 6.15 -8.84 1.82
C TYR A 112 6.13 -10.08 0.93
N GLY A 113 6.80 -11.11 1.38
CA GLY A 113 6.90 -12.38 0.63
C GLY A 113 7.96 -13.31 1.20
N PRO A 114 8.08 -14.52 0.63
CA PRO A 114 9.13 -15.48 1.00
C PRO A 114 10.54 -14.93 0.77
N GLU A 115 11.53 -15.61 1.33
CA GLU A 115 12.93 -15.33 1.02
C GLU A 115 13.22 -15.50 -0.47
N SER A 116 14.20 -14.75 -0.97
CA SER A 116 14.63 -14.78 -2.39
C SER A 116 13.49 -14.53 -3.40
N SER A 117 12.40 -13.86 -2.99
CA SER A 117 11.29 -13.49 -3.88
C SER A 117 11.53 -12.20 -4.68
N GLY A 118 12.60 -11.43 -4.38
CA GLY A 118 12.95 -10.19 -5.06
C GLY A 118 12.51 -8.91 -4.32
N LYS A 119 12.17 -8.97 -3.02
CA LYS A 119 11.78 -7.80 -2.21
C LYS A 119 12.81 -6.68 -2.25
N THR A 120 14.04 -7.00 -1.85
CA THR A 120 15.17 -6.03 -1.83
C THR A 120 15.47 -5.52 -3.23
N THR A 121 15.44 -6.38 -4.25
CA THR A 121 15.62 -5.97 -5.67
C THR A 121 14.60 -4.91 -6.08
N LEU A 122 13.32 -5.13 -5.80
CA LEU A 122 12.27 -4.17 -6.16
C LEU A 122 12.41 -2.87 -5.36
N ALA A 123 12.77 -2.94 -4.09
CA ALA A 123 13.01 -1.74 -3.27
C ALA A 123 14.21 -0.92 -3.79
N LEU A 124 15.27 -1.58 -4.21
CA LEU A 124 16.44 -0.91 -4.82
C LEU A 124 16.09 -0.25 -6.17
N HIS A 125 15.22 -0.86 -6.98
CA HIS A 125 14.71 -0.21 -8.19
C HIS A 125 13.92 1.07 -7.85
N VAL A 126 13.07 1.06 -6.80
CA VAL A 126 12.37 2.27 -6.36
C VAL A 126 13.36 3.36 -5.93
N ILE A 127 14.42 3.01 -5.21
CA ILE A 127 15.49 3.95 -4.84
C ILE A 127 16.15 4.53 -6.10
N ALA A 128 16.55 3.67 -7.05
CA ALA A 128 17.16 4.11 -8.30
C ALA A 128 16.25 5.06 -9.09
N GLU A 129 14.95 4.77 -9.17
CA GLU A 129 13.97 5.63 -9.85
C GLU A 129 13.75 6.97 -9.10
N ALA A 130 13.81 6.98 -7.77
CA ALA A 130 13.77 8.21 -6.99
C ALA A 130 15.02 9.06 -7.21
N GLN A 131 16.22 8.46 -7.16
CA GLN A 131 17.49 9.15 -7.38
C GLN A 131 17.62 9.73 -8.79
N LYS A 132 17.15 9.02 -9.84
CA LYS A 132 17.08 9.56 -11.22
C LYS A 132 16.27 10.85 -11.32
N ARG A 133 15.36 11.09 -10.39
CA ARG A 133 14.54 12.31 -10.29
C ARG A 133 15.12 13.35 -9.32
N GLY A 134 16.35 13.12 -8.84
CA GLY A 134 17.02 14.00 -7.88
C GLY A 134 16.55 13.82 -6.44
N GLY A 135 15.84 12.72 -6.14
CA GLY A 135 15.35 12.41 -4.79
C GLY A 135 16.45 11.87 -3.88
N ALA A 136 16.47 12.31 -2.62
CA ALA A 136 17.34 11.77 -1.58
C ALA A 136 16.74 10.49 -0.98
N CYS A 137 17.57 9.44 -0.84
CA CYS A 137 17.14 8.13 -0.41
C CYS A 137 17.94 7.63 0.79
N ALA A 138 17.29 6.82 1.63
CA ALA A 138 17.93 6.15 2.75
C ALA A 138 17.53 4.66 2.81
N PHE A 139 18.45 3.84 3.28
CA PHE A 139 18.27 2.40 3.45
C PHE A 139 18.68 2.00 4.88
N ILE A 140 17.74 1.44 5.63
CA ILE A 140 17.99 0.88 6.95
C ILE A 140 18.16 -0.63 6.77
N ASP A 141 19.40 -1.08 6.81
CA ASP A 141 19.79 -2.47 6.62
C ASP A 141 19.89 -3.19 7.98
N ALA A 142 18.76 -3.62 8.52
CA ALA A 142 18.71 -4.35 9.79
C ALA A 142 19.12 -5.83 9.64
N GLU A 143 19.18 -6.37 8.41
CA GLU A 143 19.67 -7.72 8.13
C GLU A 143 21.18 -7.75 7.90
N HIS A 144 21.85 -6.59 7.74
CA HIS A 144 23.27 -6.46 7.40
C HIS A 144 23.66 -7.21 6.11
N ALA A 145 22.75 -7.23 5.13
CA ALA A 145 22.86 -8.09 3.96
C ALA A 145 22.86 -7.33 2.62
N LEU A 146 22.90 -5.99 2.64
CA LEU A 146 22.93 -5.19 1.42
C LEU A 146 24.25 -5.36 0.68
N ASP A 147 24.17 -5.85 -0.58
CA ASP A 147 25.32 -5.89 -1.50
C ASP A 147 25.41 -4.59 -2.31
N PRO A 148 26.45 -3.75 -2.04
CA PRO A 148 26.63 -2.51 -2.78
C PRO A 148 26.89 -2.73 -4.28
N THR A 149 27.56 -3.85 -4.63
CA THR A 149 27.84 -4.18 -6.04
C THR A 149 26.55 -4.45 -6.81
N TYR A 150 25.65 -5.19 -6.17
CA TYR A 150 24.34 -5.48 -6.74
C TYR A 150 23.47 -4.20 -6.85
N ALA A 151 23.42 -3.40 -5.77
CA ALA A 151 22.67 -2.14 -5.79
C ALA A 151 23.12 -1.20 -6.92
N ARG A 152 24.45 -1.08 -7.14
CA ARG A 152 25.00 -0.28 -8.25
C ARG A 152 24.57 -0.81 -9.61
N LYS A 153 24.53 -2.13 -9.81
CA LYS A 153 24.06 -2.74 -11.07
C LYS A 153 22.58 -2.45 -11.35
N LEU A 154 21.77 -2.30 -10.30
CA LEU A 154 20.37 -1.90 -10.42
C LEU A 154 20.17 -0.40 -10.70
N GLY A 155 21.26 0.37 -10.76
CA GLY A 155 21.24 1.81 -11.06
C GLY A 155 21.16 2.69 -9.81
N VAL A 156 21.40 2.16 -8.62
CA VAL A 156 21.47 2.95 -7.38
C VAL A 156 22.77 3.72 -7.35
N ASP A 157 22.67 5.03 -7.13
CA ASP A 157 23.80 5.90 -6.81
C ASP A 157 24.17 5.73 -5.34
N LEU A 158 25.24 4.99 -5.09
CA LEU A 158 25.69 4.66 -3.73
C LEU A 158 26.32 5.86 -3.03
N ASP A 159 26.89 6.81 -3.75
CA ASP A 159 27.54 7.98 -3.17
C ASP A 159 26.52 8.93 -2.54
N ASN A 160 25.26 8.88 -3.04
CA ASN A 160 24.12 9.66 -2.54
C ASN A 160 23.07 8.82 -1.80
N LEU A 161 23.37 7.56 -1.46
CA LEU A 161 22.50 6.72 -0.65
C LEU A 161 22.94 6.73 0.81
N LEU A 162 22.06 7.16 1.72
CA LEU A 162 22.29 7.04 3.16
C LEU A 162 22.01 5.60 3.59
N ILE A 163 22.99 4.97 4.25
CA ILE A 163 22.86 3.60 4.77
C ILE A 163 23.04 3.64 6.28
N SER A 164 22.16 2.94 7.01
CA SER A 164 22.29 2.70 8.44
C SER A 164 22.10 1.22 8.75
N GLN A 165 22.94 0.68 9.62
CA GLN A 165 22.92 -0.71 10.09
C GLN A 165 22.77 -0.73 11.61
N PRO A 166 21.54 -0.56 12.11
CA PRO A 166 21.26 -0.49 13.54
C PRO A 166 21.28 -1.86 14.20
N ASP A 167 21.76 -1.93 15.45
CA ASP A 167 21.81 -3.16 16.24
C ASP A 167 20.46 -3.55 16.85
N ALA A 168 19.56 -2.58 17.08
CA ALA A 168 18.27 -2.79 17.73
C ALA A 168 17.12 -2.14 16.94
N GLY A 169 15.93 -2.72 17.05
CA GLY A 169 14.71 -2.23 16.38
C GLY A 169 14.32 -0.82 16.82
N GLU A 170 14.51 -0.46 18.11
CA GLU A 170 14.28 0.91 18.60
C GLU A 170 15.18 1.91 17.89
N GLN A 171 16.47 1.59 17.74
CA GLN A 171 17.46 2.44 17.07
C GLN A 171 17.08 2.63 15.59
N ALA A 172 16.73 1.55 14.88
CA ALA A 172 16.27 1.61 13.49
C ALA A 172 15.08 2.56 13.31
N LEU A 173 14.09 2.46 14.20
CA LEU A 173 12.87 3.24 14.14
C LEU A 173 13.06 4.69 14.58
N GLU A 174 13.99 4.99 15.48
CA GLU A 174 14.36 6.36 15.86
C GLU A 174 15.14 7.05 14.76
N ILE A 175 16.07 6.37 14.09
CA ILE A 175 16.77 6.87 12.91
C ILE A 175 15.75 7.16 11.80
N THR A 176 14.82 6.24 11.57
CA THR A 176 13.73 6.43 10.61
C THR A 176 12.89 7.67 10.93
N ASP A 177 12.43 7.84 12.18
CA ASP A 177 11.64 9.01 12.60
C ASP A 177 12.42 10.31 12.38
N THR A 178 13.71 10.32 12.70
CA THR A 178 14.58 11.49 12.54
C THR A 178 14.75 11.86 11.07
N LEU A 179 15.06 10.88 10.21
CA LEU A 179 15.21 11.11 8.77
C LEU A 179 13.90 11.58 8.12
N VAL A 180 12.78 10.94 8.44
CA VAL A 180 11.46 11.33 7.91
C VAL A 180 11.08 12.74 8.37
N ARG A 181 11.33 13.09 9.63
CA ARG A 181 10.99 14.43 10.19
C ARG A 181 11.85 15.54 9.62
N SER A 182 13.04 15.24 9.12
CA SER A 182 13.87 16.24 8.44
C SER A 182 13.19 16.83 7.20
N GLY A 183 12.29 16.07 6.57
CA GLY A 183 11.64 16.44 5.31
C GLY A 183 12.56 16.41 4.10
N ALA A 184 13.79 15.90 4.25
CA ALA A 184 14.80 15.89 3.19
C ALA A 184 14.86 14.53 2.44
N ILE A 185 14.19 13.49 2.94
CA ILE A 185 14.24 12.15 2.36
C ILE A 185 12.96 11.88 1.56
N ASP A 186 13.13 11.46 0.32
CA ASP A 186 12.04 11.10 -0.60
C ASP A 186 11.61 9.64 -0.44
N VAL A 187 12.58 8.73 -0.34
CA VAL A 187 12.34 7.30 -0.17
C VAL A 187 13.22 6.76 0.96
N LEU A 188 12.60 6.06 1.91
CA LEU A 188 13.29 5.35 2.97
C LEU A 188 12.83 3.90 2.98
N VAL A 189 13.77 2.95 2.92
CA VAL A 189 13.54 1.51 2.96
C VAL A 189 14.03 0.96 4.28
N ILE A 190 13.26 0.05 4.90
CA ILE A 190 13.67 -0.75 6.07
C ILE A 190 13.67 -2.22 5.66
N ASP A 191 14.84 -2.84 5.65
CA ASP A 191 15.06 -4.26 5.32
C ASP A 191 15.68 -4.99 6.52
N SER A 192 14.95 -5.82 7.20
CA SER A 192 13.51 -6.07 7.12
C SER A 192 12.84 -5.89 8.49
N VAL A 193 11.49 -5.85 8.50
CA VAL A 193 10.72 -5.81 9.77
C VAL A 193 11.08 -6.97 10.67
N ALA A 194 11.35 -8.16 10.10
CA ALA A 194 11.70 -9.37 10.87
C ALA A 194 13.00 -9.21 11.68
N ALA A 195 13.91 -8.36 11.23
CA ALA A 195 15.20 -8.10 11.87
C ALA A 195 15.17 -6.94 12.90
N LEU A 196 14.03 -6.27 13.07
CA LEU A 196 13.87 -5.21 14.07
C LEU A 196 13.68 -5.81 15.47
N VAL A 197 14.74 -6.40 16.02
CA VAL A 197 14.72 -7.04 17.34
C VAL A 197 14.65 -5.97 18.43
N PRO A 198 13.67 -6.04 19.37
CA PRO A 198 13.62 -5.15 20.52
C PRO A 198 14.86 -5.27 21.39
N ARG A 199 15.36 -4.14 21.91
CA ARG A 199 16.55 -4.11 22.79
C ARG A 199 16.41 -5.04 24.00
N ALA A 200 15.23 -5.09 24.62
CA ALA A 200 14.95 -5.97 25.75
C ALA A 200 15.08 -7.46 25.40
N GLU A 201 14.92 -7.84 24.14
CA GLU A 201 15.13 -9.19 23.64
C GLU A 201 16.62 -9.47 23.40
N LEU A 202 17.38 -8.45 22.97
CA LEU A 202 18.84 -8.55 22.78
C LEU A 202 19.61 -8.63 24.11
N GLU A 203 19.10 -7.95 25.15
CA GLU A 203 19.71 -7.91 26.49
C GLU A 203 19.27 -9.08 27.38
N GLY A 204 18.22 -9.84 26.95
CA GLY A 204 17.73 -11.02 27.66
C GLY A 204 18.62 -12.25 27.51
N GLU A 205 18.40 -13.27 28.34
CA GLU A 205 19.12 -14.55 28.25
C GLU A 205 18.50 -15.42 27.12
N MET A 206 19.34 -16.32 26.57
CA MET A 206 18.91 -17.28 25.57
C MET A 206 17.81 -18.20 26.14
N GLY A 207 16.58 -18.11 25.58
CA GLY A 207 15.43 -18.89 26.02
C GLY A 207 14.38 -18.09 26.78
N ASP A 208 14.63 -16.80 27.06
CA ASP A 208 13.62 -15.92 27.65
C ASP A 208 12.43 -15.72 26.72
N SER A 209 11.24 -15.66 27.30
CA SER A 209 10.01 -15.45 26.54
C SER A 209 9.71 -13.96 26.39
N HIS A 210 9.91 -13.41 25.21
CA HIS A 210 9.66 -12.01 24.89
C HIS A 210 8.40 -11.81 24.03
N MET A 211 7.33 -12.58 24.33
CA MET A 211 6.11 -12.57 23.53
C MET A 211 5.50 -11.17 23.38
N GLY A 212 5.30 -10.76 22.14
CA GLY A 212 4.58 -9.52 21.79
C GLY A 212 5.41 -8.24 21.87
N LEU A 213 6.67 -8.24 22.30
CA LEU A 213 7.50 -7.03 22.35
C LEU A 213 7.68 -6.40 20.96
N HIS A 214 7.99 -7.20 19.95
CA HIS A 214 8.13 -6.75 18.58
C HIS A 214 6.84 -6.10 18.03
N ALA A 215 5.68 -6.70 18.26
CA ALA A 215 4.40 -6.14 17.84
C ALA A 215 4.08 -4.81 18.57
N ARG A 216 4.46 -4.70 19.87
CA ARG A 216 4.30 -3.47 20.65
C ARG A 216 5.22 -2.37 20.11
N LEU A 217 6.48 -2.67 19.83
CA LEU A 217 7.47 -1.75 19.25
C LEU A 217 6.96 -1.20 17.92
N MET A 218 6.53 -2.06 16.98
CA MET A 218 5.97 -1.66 15.70
C MET A 218 4.72 -0.80 15.85
N SER A 219 3.81 -1.17 16.75
CA SER A 219 2.57 -0.40 16.99
C SER A 219 2.87 1.00 17.53
N GLN A 220 3.85 1.15 18.41
CA GLN A 220 4.27 2.43 18.97
C GLN A 220 4.95 3.30 17.92
N ALA A 221 5.88 2.74 17.17
CA ALA A 221 6.63 3.45 16.12
C ALA A 221 5.70 3.95 15.01
N LEU A 222 4.83 3.09 14.48
CA LEU A 222 3.92 3.46 13.39
C LEU A 222 2.96 4.56 13.78
N ARG A 223 2.45 4.59 15.03
CA ARG A 223 1.63 5.70 15.53
C ARG A 223 2.38 7.03 15.51
N LYS A 224 3.68 7.02 15.83
CA LYS A 224 4.53 8.20 15.85
C LYS A 224 4.91 8.66 14.44
N ILE A 225 5.35 7.73 13.59
CA ILE A 225 5.96 8.01 12.29
C ILE A 225 4.92 8.37 11.22
N THR A 226 3.71 7.80 11.25
CA THR A 226 2.70 7.98 10.19
C THR A 226 2.37 9.45 9.91
N GLY A 227 2.24 10.26 10.94
CA GLY A 227 1.97 11.71 10.79
C GLY A 227 3.14 12.45 10.16
N SER A 228 4.37 12.07 10.52
CA SER A 228 5.61 12.65 9.97
C SER A 228 5.79 12.27 8.51
N VAL A 229 5.57 11.00 8.14
CA VAL A 229 5.62 10.51 6.75
C VAL A 229 4.67 11.30 5.85
N SER A 230 3.42 11.49 6.30
CA SER A 230 2.43 12.24 5.51
C SER A 230 2.84 13.71 5.29
N LYS A 231 3.43 14.36 6.31
CA LYS A 231 3.86 15.76 6.24
C LYS A 231 5.12 15.95 5.40
N SER A 232 6.10 15.08 5.55
CA SER A 232 7.39 15.16 4.84
C SER A 232 7.30 14.72 3.38
N LYS A 233 6.20 14.07 2.96
CA LYS A 233 6.04 13.46 1.64
C LYS A 233 7.02 12.31 1.35
N CYS A 234 7.69 11.78 2.37
CA CYS A 234 8.56 10.62 2.26
C CYS A 234 7.74 9.36 1.94
N ILE A 235 8.24 8.50 1.08
CA ILE A 235 7.75 7.14 0.89
C ILE A 235 8.52 6.24 1.86
N LEU A 236 7.81 5.61 2.81
CA LEU A 236 8.41 4.69 3.75
C LEU A 236 8.04 3.25 3.39
N ILE A 237 9.03 2.47 2.96
CA ILE A 237 8.86 1.08 2.51
C ILE A 237 9.37 0.15 3.60
N PHE A 238 8.50 -0.73 4.09
CA PHE A 238 8.85 -1.84 4.96
C PHE A 238 8.92 -3.13 4.14
N LEU A 239 10.07 -3.78 4.13
CA LEU A 239 10.21 -5.13 3.61
C LEU A 239 9.89 -6.11 4.75
N ASN A 240 9.03 -7.11 4.46
CA ASN A 240 8.57 -8.03 5.48
C ASN A 240 8.65 -9.48 5.02
N GLN A 241 8.77 -10.38 5.98
CA GLN A 241 8.83 -11.81 5.75
C GLN A 241 7.50 -12.46 6.12
N ILE A 242 7.19 -13.58 5.46
CA ILE A 242 6.04 -14.41 5.79
C ILE A 242 6.44 -15.40 6.89
N ARG A 243 5.54 -15.61 7.83
CA ARG A 243 5.62 -16.63 8.88
C ARG A 243 4.33 -17.43 8.89
N MET A 244 4.41 -18.66 9.37
CA MET A 244 3.25 -19.55 9.50
C MET A 244 2.68 -19.46 10.90
N LYS A 245 1.38 -19.21 11.01
CA LYS A 245 0.65 -19.27 12.29
C LYS A 245 0.54 -20.74 12.71
N ILE A 246 0.96 -21.04 13.94
CA ILE A 246 0.83 -22.40 14.51
C ILE A 246 -0.62 -22.65 14.90
N GLY A 247 -1.15 -23.83 14.57
CA GLY A 247 -2.49 -24.28 14.99
C GLY A 247 -3.67 -23.80 14.14
N VAL A 248 -3.40 -23.15 13.00
CA VAL A 248 -4.46 -22.81 12.02
C VAL A 248 -4.77 -24.02 11.17
N MET A 249 -5.95 -24.65 11.39
CA MET A 249 -6.40 -25.81 10.61
C MET A 249 -7.25 -25.41 9.39
N PHE A 250 -7.85 -24.22 9.40
CA PHE A 250 -8.70 -23.70 8.31
C PHE A 250 -8.32 -22.24 8.03
N GLY A 251 -8.41 -21.81 6.77
CA GLY A 251 -8.01 -20.48 6.30
C GLY A 251 -6.51 -20.37 6.06
N ASN A 252 -6.03 -19.14 5.80
CA ASN A 252 -4.62 -18.88 5.49
C ASN A 252 -3.75 -18.86 6.75
N PRO A 253 -2.80 -19.82 6.90
CA PRO A 253 -1.87 -19.81 8.02
C PRO A 253 -0.77 -18.75 7.89
N GLU A 254 -0.60 -18.14 6.72
CA GLU A 254 0.46 -17.16 6.48
C GLU A 254 0.17 -15.83 7.19
N THR A 255 1.19 -15.23 7.76
CA THR A 255 1.13 -13.91 8.37
C THR A 255 2.47 -13.22 8.22
N THR A 256 2.47 -11.89 8.30
CA THR A 256 3.71 -11.09 8.31
C THR A 256 4.22 -10.88 9.72
N THR A 257 5.53 -10.62 9.87
CA THR A 257 6.16 -10.32 11.17
C THR A 257 5.78 -8.92 11.68
N GLY A 258 5.99 -8.64 12.97
CA GLY A 258 5.74 -7.31 13.55
C GLY A 258 4.29 -7.05 13.99
N GLY A 259 3.44 -8.09 13.99
CA GLY A 259 2.02 -8.00 14.40
C GLY A 259 1.15 -7.32 13.35
N ASN A 260 -0.06 -6.91 13.75
CA ASN A 260 -1.06 -6.39 12.81
C ASN A 260 -0.93 -4.88 12.51
N ALA A 261 -0.13 -4.13 13.28
CA ALA A 261 -0.08 -2.67 13.16
C ALA A 261 0.26 -2.21 11.73
N LEU A 262 1.28 -2.81 11.11
CA LEU A 262 1.72 -2.45 9.77
C LEU A 262 0.63 -2.69 8.72
N LYS A 263 -0.17 -3.75 8.85
CA LYS A 263 -1.31 -4.04 7.97
C LYS A 263 -2.33 -2.88 7.94
N PHE A 264 -2.58 -2.23 9.08
CA PHE A 264 -3.51 -1.10 9.18
C PHE A 264 -2.89 0.21 8.69
N TYR A 265 -1.65 0.50 9.08
CA TYR A 265 -0.98 1.76 8.76
C TYR A 265 -0.53 1.85 7.31
N ALA A 266 -0.14 0.74 6.68
CA ALA A 266 0.23 0.72 5.27
C ALA A 266 -0.93 1.19 4.37
N SER A 267 -0.62 2.08 3.43
CA SER A 267 -1.55 2.53 2.41
C SER A 267 -1.60 1.56 1.22
N ILE A 268 -0.48 0.93 0.94
CA ILE A 268 -0.33 -0.10 -0.10
C ILE A 268 0.37 -1.29 0.54
N ARG A 269 -0.13 -2.50 0.28
CA ARG A 269 0.51 -3.77 0.62
C ARG A 269 0.63 -4.60 -0.64
N MET A 270 1.82 -5.10 -0.88
CA MET A 270 2.16 -5.89 -2.05
C MET A 270 2.78 -7.21 -1.61
N GLU A 271 2.21 -8.29 -2.10
CA GLU A 271 2.78 -9.62 -1.95
C GLU A 271 3.66 -9.93 -3.15
N ILE A 272 4.89 -10.36 -2.92
CA ILE A 272 5.84 -10.76 -3.97
C ILE A 272 6.20 -12.23 -3.82
N ARG A 273 6.03 -12.99 -4.89
CA ARG A 273 6.36 -14.43 -4.93
C ARG A 273 7.11 -14.80 -6.21
N ARG A 274 8.07 -15.67 -6.07
CA ARG A 274 8.70 -16.34 -7.22
C ARG A 274 7.74 -17.40 -7.76
N THR A 275 7.43 -17.36 -9.06
CA THR A 275 6.54 -18.30 -9.74
C THR A 275 7.29 -19.32 -10.58
N GLY A 276 8.50 -18.98 -11.03
CA GLY A 276 9.31 -19.87 -11.87
C GLY A 276 10.79 -19.48 -11.90
N GLN A 277 11.56 -20.28 -12.60
CA GLN A 277 12.97 -19.99 -12.90
C GLN A 277 13.11 -19.73 -14.40
N ILE A 278 13.93 -18.76 -14.74
CA ILE A 278 14.31 -18.47 -16.12
C ILE A 278 15.65 -19.15 -16.36
N LYS A 279 15.66 -20.01 -17.36
CA LYS A 279 16.85 -20.75 -17.76
C LYS A 279 17.30 -20.32 -19.14
N GLU A 280 18.57 -20.13 -19.29
CA GLU A 280 19.23 -19.99 -20.59
C GLU A 280 20.14 -21.20 -20.79
N ARG A 281 19.77 -22.06 -21.75
CA ARG A 281 20.36 -23.40 -21.91
C ARG A 281 20.16 -24.21 -20.61
N ASP A 282 21.23 -24.51 -19.85
CA ASP A 282 21.18 -25.29 -18.60
C ASP A 282 21.41 -24.43 -17.35
N GLU A 283 21.67 -23.12 -17.51
CA GLU A 283 21.93 -22.22 -16.39
C GLU A 283 20.68 -21.41 -16.00
N VAL A 284 20.47 -21.24 -14.70
CA VAL A 284 19.41 -20.39 -14.18
C VAL A 284 19.91 -18.94 -14.18
N VAL A 285 19.33 -18.11 -15.05
CA VAL A 285 19.74 -16.73 -15.24
C VAL A 285 18.81 -15.71 -14.59
N GLY A 286 17.68 -16.18 -14.06
CA GLY A 286 16.72 -15.30 -13.40
C GLY A 286 15.52 -16.05 -12.84
N ASN A 287 14.60 -15.27 -12.27
CA ASN A 287 13.34 -15.77 -11.74
C ASN A 287 12.16 -15.03 -12.37
N GLN A 288 11.12 -15.77 -12.67
CA GLN A 288 9.81 -15.19 -12.93
C GLN A 288 9.15 -14.86 -11.59
N THR A 289 8.70 -13.62 -11.44
CA THR A 289 8.21 -13.09 -10.18
C THR A 289 6.83 -12.49 -10.38
N ARG A 290 5.94 -12.76 -9.43
CA ARG A 290 4.59 -12.23 -9.37
C ARG A 290 4.45 -11.28 -8.21
N VAL A 291 3.88 -10.11 -8.46
CA VAL A 291 3.49 -9.13 -7.43
C VAL A 291 1.97 -8.96 -7.45
N LYS A 292 1.33 -9.18 -6.31
CA LYS A 292 -0.10 -8.97 -6.09
C LYS A 292 -0.30 -7.76 -5.17
N VAL A 293 -1.10 -6.81 -5.60
CA VAL A 293 -1.49 -5.64 -4.79
C VAL A 293 -2.67 -6.05 -3.91
N VAL A 294 -2.39 -6.42 -2.66
CA VAL A 294 -3.39 -6.96 -1.72
C VAL A 294 -4.21 -5.83 -1.10
N LYS A 295 -3.58 -4.70 -0.81
CA LYS A 295 -4.24 -3.50 -0.27
C LYS A 295 -3.79 -2.26 -1.02
N ASN A 296 -4.74 -1.41 -1.36
CA ASN A 296 -4.45 -0.12 -1.99
C ASN A 296 -5.51 0.91 -1.59
N LYS A 297 -5.09 1.96 -0.88
CA LYS A 297 -5.97 3.08 -0.48
C LYS A 297 -6.08 4.17 -1.55
N MET A 298 -5.32 4.05 -2.67
CA MET A 298 -5.24 5.07 -3.72
C MET A 298 -6.00 4.67 -4.98
N ALA A 299 -6.18 3.36 -5.22
CA ALA A 299 -6.87 2.79 -6.37
C ALA A 299 -7.45 1.41 -6.01
N PRO A 300 -8.31 0.79 -6.85
CA PRO A 300 -8.80 -0.56 -6.59
C PRO A 300 -7.66 -1.56 -6.42
N PRO A 301 -7.65 -2.38 -5.34
CA PRO A 301 -6.67 -3.43 -5.10
C PRO A 301 -6.91 -4.66 -5.98
N PHE A 302 -6.22 -5.76 -5.67
CA PHE A 302 -6.33 -7.09 -6.29
C PHE A 302 -5.92 -7.14 -7.77
N ARG A 303 -4.95 -6.28 -8.13
CA ARG A 303 -4.24 -6.39 -9.40
C ARG A 303 -2.96 -7.17 -9.21
N GLN A 304 -2.63 -7.96 -10.22
CA GLN A 304 -1.46 -8.83 -10.22
C GLN A 304 -0.65 -8.59 -11.47
N VAL A 305 0.66 -8.52 -11.30
CA VAL A 305 1.63 -8.40 -12.40
C VAL A 305 2.68 -9.47 -12.27
N GLU A 306 3.14 -9.97 -13.40
CA GLU A 306 4.27 -10.89 -13.50
C GLU A 306 5.35 -10.28 -14.37
N PHE A 307 6.58 -10.37 -13.92
CA PHE A 307 7.77 -9.91 -14.62
C PHE A 307 8.99 -10.77 -14.29
N ASP A 308 9.99 -10.68 -15.14
CA ASP A 308 11.25 -11.37 -14.97
C ASP A 308 12.21 -10.54 -14.12
N ILE A 309 12.84 -11.16 -13.11
CA ILE A 309 14.00 -10.60 -12.40
C ILE A 309 15.23 -11.37 -12.86
N MET A 310 16.10 -10.71 -13.61
CA MET A 310 17.35 -11.27 -14.11
C MET A 310 18.47 -11.11 -13.07
N TYR A 311 19.28 -12.12 -12.89
CA TYR A 311 20.40 -12.05 -11.94
C TYR A 311 21.43 -11.03 -12.40
N GLY A 312 21.73 -10.08 -11.53
CA GLY A 312 22.68 -9.00 -11.81
C GLY A 312 22.12 -7.81 -12.62
N GLU A 313 20.92 -7.92 -13.21
CA GLU A 313 20.27 -6.84 -13.97
C GLU A 313 18.98 -6.33 -13.28
N GLY A 314 18.33 -7.15 -12.44
CA GLY A 314 17.06 -6.82 -11.79
C GLY A 314 15.85 -7.02 -12.69
N VAL A 315 14.84 -6.16 -12.57
CA VAL A 315 13.59 -6.25 -13.35
C VAL A 315 13.85 -6.07 -14.84
N SER A 316 13.41 -7.03 -15.65
CA SER A 316 13.58 -7.01 -17.10
C SER A 316 12.55 -6.07 -17.77
N ARG A 317 12.87 -4.77 -17.87
CA ARG A 317 12.01 -3.76 -18.49
C ARG A 317 11.58 -4.17 -19.91
N THR A 318 12.52 -4.64 -20.74
CA THR A 318 12.21 -5.01 -22.14
C THR A 318 11.30 -6.23 -22.23
N GLY A 319 11.47 -7.22 -21.34
CA GLY A 319 10.57 -8.37 -21.25
C GLY A 319 9.16 -7.96 -20.86
N GLU A 320 9.05 -7.09 -19.87
CA GLU A 320 7.78 -6.55 -19.39
C GLU A 320 7.07 -5.72 -20.46
N LEU A 321 7.80 -4.85 -21.19
CA LEU A 321 7.23 -4.04 -22.28
C LEU A 321 6.67 -4.90 -23.42
N LEU A 322 7.29 -6.04 -23.74
CA LEU A 322 6.75 -6.97 -24.73
C LEU A 322 5.43 -7.57 -24.25
N ASP A 323 5.38 -8.05 -23.01
CA ASP A 323 4.21 -8.73 -22.46
C ASP A 323 3.04 -7.74 -22.27
N LEU A 324 3.32 -6.54 -21.78
CA LEU A 324 2.32 -5.48 -21.64
C LEU A 324 1.88 -4.90 -22.99
N GLY A 325 2.83 -4.75 -23.91
CA GLY A 325 2.55 -4.28 -25.27
C GLY A 325 1.59 -5.21 -26.01
N ILE A 326 1.73 -6.52 -25.82
CA ILE A 326 0.78 -7.50 -26.36
C ILE A 326 -0.61 -7.34 -25.70
N LYS A 327 -0.66 -7.25 -24.38
CA LYS A 327 -1.92 -7.05 -23.62
C LYS A 327 -2.63 -5.76 -24.01
N ALA A 328 -1.86 -4.72 -24.33
CA ALA A 328 -2.37 -3.43 -24.79
C ALA A 328 -2.71 -3.40 -26.30
N GLY A 329 -2.37 -4.45 -27.06
CA GLY A 329 -2.52 -4.42 -28.51
C GLY A 329 -1.56 -3.48 -29.24
N VAL A 330 -0.51 -2.99 -28.56
CA VAL A 330 0.53 -2.11 -29.12
C VAL A 330 1.60 -2.92 -29.86
N VAL A 331 1.93 -4.11 -29.32
CA VAL A 331 2.84 -5.08 -29.93
C VAL A 331 2.01 -6.24 -30.47
N GLU A 332 2.18 -6.53 -31.75
CA GLU A 332 1.54 -7.66 -32.40
C GLU A 332 2.41 -8.91 -32.26
N LYS A 333 1.78 -10.04 -31.91
CA LYS A 333 2.42 -11.35 -31.87
C LYS A 333 1.76 -12.28 -32.90
N SER A 334 2.53 -12.67 -33.91
CA SER A 334 2.09 -13.65 -34.93
C SER A 334 2.99 -14.87 -34.89
N GLY A 335 2.51 -15.97 -34.31
CA GLY A 335 3.33 -17.15 -34.05
C GLY A 335 4.52 -16.81 -33.13
N SER A 336 5.75 -16.99 -33.64
CA SER A 336 6.98 -16.65 -32.93
C SER A 336 7.48 -15.22 -33.19
N TRP A 337 6.82 -14.48 -34.07
CA TRP A 337 7.24 -13.12 -34.46
C TRP A 337 6.55 -12.04 -33.63
N PHE A 338 7.36 -11.04 -33.27
CA PHE A 338 6.89 -9.82 -32.61
C PHE A 338 7.05 -8.64 -33.58
N SER A 339 6.03 -7.78 -33.65
CA SER A 339 6.00 -6.60 -34.52
C SER A 339 5.49 -5.37 -33.80
N TYR A 340 6.02 -4.22 -34.12
CA TYR A 340 5.57 -2.92 -33.63
C TYR A 340 5.49 -1.95 -34.81
N SER A 341 4.33 -1.29 -35.01
CA SER A 341 4.12 -0.34 -36.13
C SER A 341 4.57 -0.91 -37.49
N SER A 342 4.19 -2.17 -37.79
CA SER A 342 4.55 -2.91 -39.01
C SER A 342 6.04 -3.25 -39.15
N GLN A 343 6.88 -2.90 -38.17
CA GLN A 343 8.28 -3.29 -38.12
C GLN A 343 8.46 -4.58 -37.33
N ARG A 344 9.23 -5.54 -37.82
CA ARG A 344 9.60 -6.74 -37.08
C ARG A 344 10.57 -6.39 -35.97
N VAL A 345 10.23 -6.74 -34.75
CA VAL A 345 11.04 -6.54 -33.55
C VAL A 345 11.95 -7.73 -33.28
N GLY A 346 11.44 -8.96 -33.54
CA GLY A 346 12.25 -10.16 -33.38
C GLY A 346 11.46 -11.45 -33.54
N GLN A 347 12.18 -12.55 -33.80
CA GLN A 347 11.62 -13.89 -33.76
C GLN A 347 12.01 -14.54 -32.41
N GLY A 348 11.01 -14.90 -31.61
CA GLY A 348 11.18 -15.36 -30.24
C GLY A 348 11.33 -14.23 -29.24
N ARG A 349 10.98 -14.53 -27.97
CA ARG A 349 10.93 -13.51 -26.89
C ARG A 349 12.32 -12.92 -26.60
N GLU A 350 13.36 -13.73 -26.57
CA GLU A 350 14.71 -13.27 -26.24
C GLU A 350 15.31 -12.36 -27.32
N ASN A 351 15.12 -12.71 -28.62
CA ASN A 351 15.55 -11.82 -29.71
C ASN A 351 14.80 -10.49 -29.71
N ALA A 352 13.50 -10.51 -29.38
CA ALA A 352 12.71 -9.30 -29.27
C ALA A 352 13.15 -8.43 -28.06
N LYS A 353 13.49 -9.04 -26.92
CA LYS A 353 14.06 -8.35 -25.75
C LYS A 353 15.41 -7.69 -26.12
N GLN A 354 16.27 -8.42 -26.82
CA GLN A 354 17.57 -7.89 -27.25
C GLN A 354 17.39 -6.72 -28.21
N PHE A 355 16.51 -6.86 -29.21
CA PHE A 355 16.18 -5.76 -30.11
C PHE A 355 15.75 -4.49 -29.38
N LEU A 356 14.88 -4.61 -28.35
CA LEU A 356 14.44 -3.47 -27.54
C LEU A 356 15.54 -2.90 -26.64
N LYS A 357 16.54 -3.72 -26.23
CA LYS A 357 17.74 -3.23 -25.54
C LYS A 357 18.61 -2.38 -26.48
N ASP A 358 18.73 -2.79 -27.75
CA ASP A 358 19.53 -2.11 -28.76
C ASP A 358 18.84 -0.87 -29.38
N HIS A 359 17.49 -0.78 -29.22
CA HIS A 359 16.67 0.31 -29.74
C HIS A 359 15.81 0.92 -28.60
N PRO A 360 16.42 1.71 -27.71
CA PRO A 360 15.71 2.30 -26.54
C PRO A 360 14.59 3.27 -26.95
N ASP A 361 14.74 3.95 -28.09
CA ASP A 361 13.72 4.83 -28.69
C ASP A 361 12.40 4.07 -28.98
N ILE A 362 12.51 2.86 -29.53
CA ILE A 362 11.34 1.99 -29.78
C ILE A 362 10.76 1.48 -28.47
N ALA A 363 11.60 1.11 -27.51
CA ALA A 363 11.16 0.68 -26.20
C ALA A 363 10.37 1.79 -25.47
N ASP A 364 10.89 3.03 -25.50
CA ASP A 364 10.23 4.20 -24.91
C ASP A 364 8.91 4.54 -25.62
N ALA A 365 8.86 4.41 -26.96
CA ALA A 365 7.63 4.61 -27.72
C ALA A 365 6.56 3.55 -27.40
N ILE A 366 6.95 2.29 -27.20
CA ILE A 366 6.05 1.22 -26.74
C ILE A 366 5.55 1.52 -25.33
N GLU A 367 6.44 1.91 -24.41
CA GLU A 367 6.07 2.26 -23.04
C GLU A 367 5.06 3.40 -23.01
N ALA A 368 5.29 4.48 -23.76
CA ALA A 368 4.37 5.62 -23.84
C ALA A 368 2.95 5.17 -24.26
N LYS A 369 2.84 4.36 -25.32
CA LYS A 369 1.56 3.83 -25.79
C LYS A 369 0.90 2.87 -24.78
N VAL A 370 1.68 2.03 -24.11
CA VAL A 370 1.17 1.15 -23.05
C VAL A 370 0.62 1.98 -21.90
N ARG A 371 1.27 3.08 -21.51
CA ARG A 371 0.79 4.00 -20.49
C ARG A 371 -0.46 4.77 -20.91
N GLU A 372 -0.58 5.17 -22.18
CA GLU A 372 -1.81 5.78 -22.74
C GLU A 372 -2.99 4.81 -22.66
N GLN A 373 -2.76 3.53 -22.86
CA GLN A 373 -3.75 2.47 -22.76
C GLN A 373 -3.85 1.86 -21.35
N SER A 374 -3.40 2.57 -20.34
CA SER A 374 -3.31 2.11 -18.95
C SER A 374 -4.61 1.52 -18.39
N GLY A 375 -5.77 2.05 -18.79
CA GLY A 375 -7.07 1.52 -18.38
C GLY A 375 -7.32 0.09 -18.87
N ILE A 376 -6.97 -0.21 -20.12
CA ILE A 376 -7.12 -1.55 -20.72
C ILE A 376 -6.18 -2.52 -20.03
N VAL A 377 -4.90 -2.14 -19.88
CA VAL A 377 -3.89 -2.97 -19.22
C VAL A 377 -4.24 -3.20 -17.76
N ALA A 378 -4.65 -2.15 -17.03
CA ALA A 378 -5.03 -2.26 -15.63
C ALA A 378 -6.22 -3.22 -15.41
N ASN A 379 -7.20 -3.21 -16.32
CA ASN A 379 -8.32 -4.16 -16.27
C ASN A 379 -7.85 -5.60 -16.57
N ALA A 380 -6.92 -5.77 -17.50
CA ALA A 380 -6.35 -7.10 -17.80
C ALA A 380 -5.48 -7.67 -16.66
N LEU A 381 -5.04 -6.83 -15.72
CA LEU A 381 -4.28 -7.20 -14.53
C LEU A 381 -5.17 -7.49 -13.30
N MET A 382 -6.48 -7.26 -13.39
CA MET A 382 -7.42 -7.58 -12.31
C MET A 382 -7.53 -9.09 -12.10
N VAL A 383 -7.45 -9.50 -10.85
CA VAL A 383 -7.66 -10.88 -10.42
C VAL A 383 -8.82 -10.88 -9.44
N ALA A 384 -9.69 -11.86 -9.51
CA ALA A 384 -10.75 -12.02 -8.52
C ALA A 384 -10.13 -12.13 -7.11
N PRO A 385 -10.66 -11.43 -6.10
CA PRO A 385 -10.21 -11.59 -4.74
C PRO A 385 -10.41 -13.07 -4.34
N THR A 386 -9.46 -13.60 -3.58
CA THR A 386 -9.58 -14.92 -2.98
C THR A 386 -10.32 -14.79 -1.65
N GLU A 387 -10.87 -15.88 -1.13
CA GLU A 387 -11.49 -15.89 0.22
C GLU A 387 -10.51 -15.35 1.28
N GLU A 388 -9.21 -15.53 1.08
CA GLU A 388 -8.14 -15.00 1.92
C GLU A 388 -8.03 -13.47 1.85
N ASP A 389 -8.15 -12.91 0.65
CA ASP A 389 -8.13 -11.45 0.44
C ASP A 389 -9.34 -10.78 1.10
N GLU A 390 -10.51 -11.43 1.06
CA GLU A 390 -11.72 -10.93 1.69
C GLU A 390 -11.63 -11.00 3.22
N ALA A 391 -11.04 -12.07 3.77
CA ALA A 391 -10.82 -12.20 5.20
C ALA A 391 -9.81 -11.15 5.72
N GLU A 392 -8.71 -10.92 4.98
CA GLU A 392 -7.71 -9.89 5.37
C GLU A 392 -8.25 -8.46 5.24
N ALA A 393 -9.20 -8.21 4.35
CA ALA A 393 -9.87 -6.92 4.21
C ALA A 393 -10.91 -6.66 5.32
N ALA A 394 -11.43 -7.71 5.94
CA ALA A 394 -12.41 -7.65 7.03
C ALA A 394 -11.78 -7.52 8.42
N GLU A 395 -10.49 -7.86 8.60
CA GLU A 395 -9.71 -7.63 9.82
C GLU A 395 -9.22 -6.16 9.89
#